data_0eb0c8bd7613af64eefadba5c9ba6a14
#
_entry.id   0eb0c8bd7613af64eefadba5c9ba6a14
#
_cell.length_a   1.000
_cell.length_b   1.000
_cell.length_c   1.000
_cell.angle_alpha   90.00
_cell.angle_beta   90.00
_cell.angle_gamma   90.00
#
_symmetry.space_group_name_H-M   'P 1'
#
loop_
_entity.id
_entity.type
_entity.pdbx_description
1 polymer ?
#
loop_
_entity_poly.entity_id
_entity_poly.type
_entity_poly.pdbx_seq_one_letter_code
_entity_poly.pdbx_strand_id
1 'polypeptide(L)'
;MNLTPEWVEYLAERSIEALHWSIVGDPKAEDPAIMDYARKTGMVVFTHDLDFGNILAVTHALGPSVIQARVEDPVPEVIGEAVVSAIRDYEADLQRGALITLDPDRLRARILPILPGLRT
;
A
#
# COMPACT_ATOMS: atom_id res chain seq x y z
N MET A 1 7.83 -4.15 0.31
CA MET A 1 8.09 -5.19 1.28
C MET A 1 9.28 -4.93 2.19
N ASN A 2 9.79 -3.74 2.20
CA ASN A 2 10.92 -3.35 3.05
C ASN A 2 10.46 -2.82 4.42
N LEU A 3 9.25 -3.22 4.82
CA LEU A 3 8.68 -2.77 6.08
C LEU A 3 8.94 -3.77 7.18
N THR A 4 9.18 -3.27 8.38
CA THR A 4 9.40 -4.12 9.54
C THR A 4 8.12 -4.87 9.92
N PRO A 5 8.23 -6.13 10.40
CA PRO A 5 7.06 -6.88 10.87
C PRO A 5 6.34 -6.22 12.05
N GLU A 6 6.95 -5.25 12.71
CA GLU A 6 6.29 -4.50 13.78
C GLU A 6 5.00 -3.84 13.35
N TRP A 7 4.85 -3.59 12.05
CA TRP A 7 3.62 -3.00 11.51
C TRP A 7 2.40 -3.88 11.76
N VAL A 8 2.58 -5.21 11.75
CA VAL A 8 1.45 -6.13 11.97
C VAL A 8 0.83 -5.89 13.34
N GLU A 9 1.66 -5.84 14.38
CA GLU A 9 1.18 -5.62 15.73
C GLU A 9 0.65 -4.20 15.93
N TYR A 10 1.35 -3.22 15.38
CA TYR A 10 0.93 -1.82 15.49
C TYR A 10 -0.47 -1.62 14.90
N LEU A 11 -0.72 -2.17 13.73
CA LEU A 11 -2.02 -2.05 13.07
C LEU A 11 -3.09 -2.87 13.77
N ALA A 12 -2.74 -4.05 14.29
CA ALA A 12 -3.68 -4.90 15.02
C ALA A 12 -4.21 -4.19 16.27
N GLU A 13 -3.37 -3.45 16.97
CA GLU A 13 -3.78 -2.68 18.14
C GLU A 13 -4.81 -1.61 17.78
N ARG A 14 -4.91 -1.25 16.51
CA ARG A 14 -5.84 -0.26 15.99
C ARG A 14 -6.95 -0.88 15.17
N SER A 15 -7.18 -2.18 15.38
CA SER A 15 -8.23 -2.96 14.72
C SER A 15 -8.05 -3.06 13.19
N ILE A 16 -6.80 -3.03 12.73
CA ILE A 16 -6.48 -3.21 11.32
C ILE A 16 -5.70 -4.49 11.18
N GLU A 17 -6.27 -5.47 10.46
CA GLU A 17 -5.61 -6.75 10.23
C GLU A 17 -4.55 -6.62 9.14
N ALA A 18 -3.36 -7.12 9.41
CA ALA A 18 -2.26 -7.06 8.45
C ALA A 18 -1.43 -8.34 8.51
N LEU A 19 -0.80 -8.67 7.37
CA LEU A 19 0.11 -9.80 7.27
C LEU A 19 1.41 -9.31 6.69
N HIS A 20 2.52 -9.81 7.23
CA HIS A 20 3.83 -9.52 6.64
C HIS A 20 4.10 -10.55 5.55
N TRP A 21 4.59 -10.09 4.39
CA TRP A 21 4.78 -10.99 3.25
C TRP A 21 5.67 -12.20 3.59
N SER A 22 6.66 -12.03 4.45
CA SER A 22 7.56 -13.12 4.83
C SER A 22 6.84 -14.32 5.43
N ILE A 23 5.63 -14.15 5.93
CA ILE A 23 4.85 -15.25 6.53
C ILE A 23 4.02 -15.98 5.49
N VAL A 24 3.57 -15.29 4.45
CA VAL A 24 2.61 -15.86 3.49
C VAL A 24 3.23 -16.27 2.17
N GLY A 25 4.44 -15.83 1.86
CA GLY A 25 5.06 -16.15 0.58
C GLY A 25 6.58 -16.11 0.65
N ASP A 26 7.19 -16.32 -0.52
CA ASP A 26 8.64 -16.28 -0.65
C ASP A 26 9.13 -14.84 -0.44
N PRO A 27 10.02 -14.59 0.53
CA PRO A 27 10.55 -13.24 0.75
C PRO A 27 11.24 -12.65 -0.48
N LYS A 28 11.67 -13.50 -1.41
CA LYS A 28 12.34 -13.07 -2.63
C LYS A 28 11.38 -12.94 -3.81
N ALA A 29 10.08 -13.09 -3.58
CA ALA A 29 9.10 -12.99 -4.65
C ALA A 29 9.13 -11.61 -5.28
N GLU A 30 8.92 -11.57 -6.59
CA GLU A 30 8.83 -10.32 -7.32
C GLU A 30 7.48 -9.63 -7.08
N ASP A 31 7.45 -8.32 -7.31
CA ASP A 31 6.29 -7.50 -7.04
C ASP A 31 4.99 -8.01 -7.69
N PRO A 32 4.99 -8.52 -8.93
CA PRO A 32 3.76 -9.04 -9.51
C PRO A 32 3.14 -10.19 -8.71
N ALA A 33 3.95 -11.05 -8.09
CA ALA A 33 3.43 -12.14 -7.28
C ALA A 33 2.74 -11.62 -6.01
N ILE A 34 3.31 -10.59 -5.41
CA ILE A 34 2.74 -9.97 -4.21
C ILE A 34 1.41 -9.30 -4.56
N MET A 35 1.37 -8.58 -5.68
CA MET A 35 0.15 -7.92 -6.13
C MET A 35 -0.94 -8.93 -6.46
N ASP A 36 -0.56 -10.05 -7.06
CA ASP A 36 -1.51 -11.10 -7.40
C ASP A 36 -2.13 -11.70 -6.15
N TYR A 37 -1.32 -11.98 -5.14
CA TYR A 37 -1.80 -12.48 -3.86
C TYR A 37 -2.79 -11.49 -3.23
N ALA A 38 -2.43 -10.20 -3.22
CA ALA A 38 -3.30 -9.18 -2.64
C ALA A 38 -4.62 -9.08 -3.39
N ARG A 39 -4.58 -9.16 -4.73
CA ARG A 39 -5.78 -9.12 -5.54
C ARG A 39 -6.71 -10.30 -5.23
N LYS A 40 -6.14 -11.49 -5.11
CA LYS A 40 -6.92 -12.70 -4.86
C LYS A 40 -7.52 -12.74 -3.46
N THR A 41 -6.86 -12.13 -2.50
CA THR A 41 -7.32 -12.14 -1.12
C THR A 41 -8.07 -10.88 -0.71
N GLY A 42 -8.18 -9.91 -1.62
CA GLY A 42 -8.88 -8.66 -1.31
C GLY A 42 -8.12 -7.76 -0.34
N MET A 43 -6.81 -7.87 -0.31
CA MET A 43 -5.99 -7.09 0.62
C MET A 43 -5.33 -5.90 -0.08
N VAL A 44 -4.99 -4.89 0.71
CA VAL A 44 -4.24 -3.73 0.26
C VAL A 44 -2.75 -4.01 0.47
N VAL A 45 -1.93 -3.62 -0.50
CA VAL A 45 -0.48 -3.72 -0.36
C VAL A 45 0.02 -2.46 0.35
N PHE A 46 0.80 -2.65 1.41
CA PHE A 46 1.49 -1.55 2.08
C PHE A 46 2.98 -1.77 1.90
N THR A 47 3.67 -0.80 1.31
CA THR A 47 5.05 -0.97 0.92
C THR A 47 5.84 0.33 0.99
N HIS A 48 7.16 0.19 1.10
CA HIS A 48 8.11 1.29 0.98
C HIS A 48 8.70 1.33 -0.44
N ASP A 49 8.38 0.33 -1.26
CA ASP A 49 8.92 0.20 -2.61
C ASP A 49 8.00 0.93 -3.61
N LEU A 50 8.55 1.91 -4.30
CA LEU A 50 7.77 2.73 -5.24
C LEU A 50 7.47 2.01 -6.55
N ASP A 51 8.09 0.85 -6.81
CA ASP A 51 7.85 0.08 -8.02
C ASP A 51 6.41 -0.41 -8.11
N PHE A 52 5.74 -0.60 -6.98
CA PHE A 52 4.34 -1.02 -6.99
C PHE A 52 3.45 0.03 -7.68
N GLY A 53 3.67 1.31 -7.37
CA GLY A 53 2.94 2.37 -8.04
C GLY A 53 3.24 2.41 -9.53
N ASN A 54 4.48 2.16 -9.91
CA ASN A 54 4.87 2.12 -11.31
C ASN A 54 4.18 0.98 -12.05
N ILE A 55 4.07 -0.18 -11.42
CA ILE A 55 3.37 -1.32 -12.02
C ILE A 55 1.90 -0.97 -12.28
N LEU A 56 1.24 -0.33 -11.31
CA LEU A 56 -0.14 0.09 -11.49
C LEU A 56 -0.29 1.08 -12.66
N ALA A 57 0.66 2.00 -12.78
CA ALA A 57 0.61 2.99 -13.84
C ALA A 57 0.81 2.35 -15.22
N VAL A 58 1.75 1.42 -15.33
CA VAL A 58 2.07 0.77 -16.61
C VAL A 58 0.96 -0.17 -17.05
N THR A 59 0.41 -0.94 -16.11
CA THR A 59 -0.57 -1.98 -16.44
C THR A 59 -2.00 -1.46 -16.51
N HIS A 60 -2.26 -0.23 -16.03
CA HIS A 60 -3.60 0.32 -15.88
C HIS A 60 -4.51 -0.59 -15.07
N ALA A 61 -3.95 -1.26 -14.08
CA ALA A 61 -4.68 -2.22 -13.27
C ALA A 61 -5.70 -1.54 -12.38
N LEU A 62 -6.81 -2.23 -12.13
CA LEU A 62 -7.87 -1.76 -11.24
C LEU A 62 -7.58 -2.04 -9.77
N GLY A 63 -6.60 -2.84 -9.51
CA GLY A 63 -6.18 -3.23 -8.17
C GLY A 63 -5.00 -4.18 -8.22
N PRO A 64 -4.50 -4.56 -7.08
CA PRO A 64 -4.95 -4.22 -5.73
C PRO A 64 -4.64 -2.76 -5.40
N SER A 65 -5.31 -2.24 -4.36
CA SER A 65 -4.94 -0.94 -3.84
C SER A 65 -3.56 -1.02 -3.19
N VAL A 66 -2.82 0.07 -3.28
CA VAL A 66 -1.46 0.14 -2.73
C VAL A 66 -1.32 1.40 -1.91
N ILE A 67 -0.71 1.27 -0.74
CA ILE A 67 -0.25 2.40 0.05
C ILE A 67 1.27 2.34 0.02
N GLN A 68 1.89 3.33 -0.59
CA GLN A 68 3.35 3.38 -0.65
C GLN A 68 3.87 4.56 0.17
N ALA A 69 4.86 4.28 1.01
CA ALA A 69 5.45 5.27 1.88
C ALA A 69 6.73 5.81 1.26
N ARG A 70 6.73 7.09 0.89
CA ARG A 70 7.90 7.78 0.35
C ARG A 70 8.57 8.56 1.46
N VAL A 71 9.06 7.84 2.46
CA VAL A 71 9.69 8.45 3.61
C VAL A 71 11.01 7.74 3.88
N GLU A 72 11.89 8.41 4.59
CA GLU A 72 13.21 7.87 4.89
C GLU A 72 13.14 6.71 5.87
N ASP A 73 12.26 6.81 6.85
CA ASP A 73 12.18 5.85 7.95
C ASP A 73 10.75 5.33 8.10
N PRO A 74 10.40 4.27 7.37
CA PRO A 74 9.02 3.78 7.32
C PRO A 74 8.68 2.85 8.48
N VAL A 75 8.77 3.37 9.68
CA VAL A 75 8.47 2.62 10.90
C VAL A 75 7.27 3.22 11.63
N PRO A 76 6.56 2.40 12.44
CA PRO A 76 5.35 2.87 13.12
C PRO A 76 5.58 4.10 14.00
N GLU A 77 6.74 4.20 14.62
CA GLU A 77 7.05 5.33 15.50
C GLU A 77 7.06 6.67 14.75
N VAL A 78 7.37 6.63 13.46
CA VAL A 78 7.50 7.84 12.65
C VAL A 78 6.23 8.14 11.86
N ILE A 79 5.68 7.14 11.15
CA ILE A 79 4.55 7.38 10.25
C ILE A 79 3.30 6.59 10.59
N GLY A 80 3.27 5.93 11.76
CA GLY A 80 2.15 5.09 12.13
C GLY A 80 0.81 5.81 12.10
N GLU A 81 0.73 6.99 12.72
CA GLU A 81 -0.52 7.75 12.77
C GLU A 81 -0.97 8.18 11.38
N ALA A 82 -0.02 8.57 10.52
CA ALA A 82 -0.35 8.97 9.15
C ALA A 82 -0.90 7.79 8.35
N VAL A 83 -0.33 6.61 8.53
CA VAL A 83 -0.80 5.41 7.85
C VAL A 83 -2.19 5.03 8.31
N VAL A 84 -2.43 5.04 9.62
CA VAL A 84 -3.76 4.69 10.16
C VAL A 84 -4.80 5.70 9.69
N SER A 85 -4.48 6.98 9.72
CA SER A 85 -5.39 8.01 9.21
C SER A 85 -5.71 7.81 7.74
N ALA A 86 -4.70 7.49 6.94
CA ALA A 86 -4.90 7.25 5.51
C ALA A 86 -5.84 6.06 5.28
N ILE A 87 -5.64 4.98 6.03
CA ILE A 87 -6.48 3.79 5.90
C ILE A 87 -7.93 4.11 6.25
N ARG A 88 -8.15 4.86 7.31
CA ARG A 88 -9.51 5.19 7.75
C ARG A 88 -10.17 6.22 6.85
N ASP A 89 -9.45 7.25 6.46
CA ASP A 89 -10.01 8.33 5.66
C ASP A 89 -10.30 7.90 4.22
N TYR A 90 -9.53 6.95 3.70
CA TYR A 90 -9.67 6.49 2.32
C TYR A 90 -10.16 5.05 2.22
N GLU A 91 -10.84 4.56 3.25
CA GLU A 91 -11.31 3.17 3.27
C GLU A 91 -12.15 2.81 2.06
N ALA A 92 -13.11 3.66 1.70
CA ALA A 92 -13.97 3.39 0.55
C ALA A 92 -13.17 3.37 -0.75
N ASP A 93 -12.23 4.30 -0.90
CA ASP A 93 -11.38 4.35 -2.09
C ASP A 93 -10.47 3.13 -2.17
N LEU A 94 -9.93 2.69 -1.03
CA LEU A 94 -9.08 1.50 -0.99
C LEU A 94 -9.86 0.24 -1.35
N GLN A 95 -11.13 0.17 -0.98
CA GLN A 95 -11.97 -0.97 -1.35
C GLN A 95 -12.26 -1.00 -2.84
N ARG A 96 -12.35 0.16 -3.48
CA ARG A 96 -12.60 0.26 -4.92
C ARG A 96 -11.34 0.08 -5.75
N GLY A 97 -10.22 0.50 -5.24
CA GLY A 97 -8.95 0.50 -5.92
C GLY A 97 -8.34 1.89 -5.93
N ALA A 98 -7.26 2.08 -5.21
CA ALA A 98 -6.59 3.36 -5.11
C ALA A 98 -5.10 3.18 -4.87
N LEU A 99 -4.32 4.16 -5.31
CA LEU A 99 -2.91 4.27 -4.97
C LEU A 99 -2.75 5.48 -4.06
N ILE A 100 -2.31 5.22 -2.84
CA ILE A 100 -2.05 6.27 -1.86
C ILE A 100 -0.55 6.39 -1.67
N THR A 101 -0.01 7.59 -1.81
CA THR A 101 1.40 7.86 -1.58
C THR A 101 1.54 8.78 -0.38
N LEU A 102 2.28 8.32 0.62
CA LEU A 102 2.58 9.11 1.81
C LEU A 102 3.97 9.72 1.66
N ASP A 103 4.01 11.02 1.45
CA ASP A 103 5.24 11.79 1.45
C ASP A 103 5.44 12.38 2.85
N PRO A 104 6.65 12.85 3.20
CA PRO A 104 6.87 13.43 4.53
C PRO A 104 5.92 14.57 4.89
N ASP A 105 5.50 15.35 3.88
CA ASP A 105 4.70 16.55 4.11
C ASP A 105 3.26 16.43 3.68
N ARG A 106 2.88 15.37 2.96
CA ARG A 106 1.53 15.28 2.43
C ARG A 106 1.17 13.87 2.01
N LEU A 107 -0.13 13.67 1.80
CA LEU A 107 -0.68 12.45 1.24
C LEU A 107 -1.25 12.74 -0.14
N ARG A 108 -1.03 11.83 -1.07
CA ARG A 108 -1.63 11.88 -2.40
C ARG A 108 -2.39 10.59 -2.66
N ALA A 109 -3.60 10.72 -3.20
CA ALA A 109 -4.44 9.57 -3.52
C ALA A 109 -4.85 9.62 -4.98
N ARG A 110 -4.78 8.50 -5.67
CA ARG A 110 -5.21 8.36 -7.06
C ARG A 110 -6.11 7.16 -7.18
N ILE A 111 -7.23 7.35 -7.83
CA ILE A 111 -8.19 6.27 -8.06
C ILE A 111 -7.71 5.43 -9.24
N LEU A 112 -7.79 4.12 -9.12
CA LEU A 112 -7.39 3.20 -10.17
C LEU A 112 -8.53 3.03 -11.18
N PRO A 113 -8.23 2.80 -12.46
CA PRO A 113 -6.89 2.66 -13.01
C PRO A 113 -6.21 4.00 -13.24
N ILE A 114 -4.87 3.98 -13.27
CA ILE A 114 -4.10 5.18 -13.61
C ILE A 114 -4.03 5.25 -15.12
N LEU A 115 -4.68 6.25 -15.72
CA LEU A 115 -4.75 6.39 -17.15
C LEU A 115 -3.84 7.50 -17.66
N PRO A 116 -3.00 7.21 -18.67
CA PRO A 116 -2.12 8.25 -19.23
C PRO A 116 -2.95 9.37 -19.84
N GLY A 117 -2.43 10.58 -19.74
CA GLY A 117 -3.06 11.72 -20.37
C GLY A 117 -4.23 12.32 -19.62
N LEU A 118 -4.74 11.68 -18.58
CA LEU A 118 -5.80 12.27 -17.77
C LEU A 118 -5.20 13.31 -16.82
N ARG A 119 -5.79 14.47 -16.82
CA ARG A 119 -5.38 15.58 -15.97
C ARG A 119 -6.54 16.02 -15.11
N THR A 120 -6.26 16.20 -13.87
CA THR A 120 -7.26 16.71 -12.95
C THR A 120 -6.70 17.81 -12.09
#